data_5d36e66c64fba7858e5d8dcdde2f2427
#
_entry.id   5d36e66c64fba7858e5d8dcdde2f2427
#
_cell.length_a   1.000
_cell.length_b   1.000
_cell.length_c   1.000
_cell.angle_alpha   90.00
_cell.angle_beta   90.00
_cell.angle_gamma   90.00
#
_symmetry.space_group_name_H-M   'P 1'
#
loop_
_entity.id
_entity.type
_entity.pdbx_description
1 polymer ?
#
loop_
_entity_poly.entity_id
_entity_poly.type
_entity_poly.pdbx_seq_one_letter_code
_entity_poly.pdbx_strand_id
1 'polypeptide(L)'
;HMLDAAIYAAKKCKEMGVKVSHDAGGAYPGIEKLMPYVDYLIPSEEFALKVTGAATAEEAAQKLYDTYHPELVVLTQGVKGGLLLDEKGLRAYSSYRVEVKDSNGCGDTFHGAFVAAKIKGLNNDDACKYASAAAAIKCTRLGARYGMANDAECRAFLQERGAAL
;
A
#
# COMPACT_ATOMS: atom_id res chain seq x y z
N HIS A 1 -20.57 -3.07 5.30
CA HIS A 1 -19.26 -3.70 5.19
C HIS A 1 -19.29 -5.03 5.93
N MET A 2 -18.66 -6.06 5.36
CA MET A 2 -18.63 -7.42 5.93
C MET A 2 -17.40 -7.58 6.83
N LEU A 3 -17.25 -6.73 7.85
CA LEU A 3 -16.06 -6.71 8.71
C LEU A 3 -15.83 -8.04 9.42
N ASP A 4 -16.90 -8.65 9.97
CA ASP A 4 -16.78 -9.94 10.66
C ASP A 4 -16.32 -11.06 9.72
N ALA A 5 -16.77 -11.05 8.46
CA ALA A 5 -16.30 -12.00 7.46
C ALA A 5 -14.82 -11.76 7.11
N ALA A 6 -14.39 -10.49 6.99
CA ALA A 6 -12.98 -10.15 6.76
C ALA A 6 -12.09 -10.58 7.94
N ILE A 7 -12.53 -10.36 9.17
CA ILE A 7 -11.81 -10.82 10.38
C ILE A 7 -11.72 -12.35 10.40
N TYR A 8 -12.81 -13.05 10.10
CA TYR A 8 -12.81 -14.50 10.04
C TYR A 8 -11.83 -15.03 8.99
N ALA A 9 -11.86 -14.45 7.77
CA ALA A 9 -10.96 -14.84 6.70
C ALA A 9 -9.49 -14.57 7.06
N ALA A 10 -9.18 -13.40 7.60
CA ALA A 10 -7.83 -13.04 8.02
C ALA A 10 -7.28 -13.97 9.11
N LYS A 11 -8.13 -14.35 10.08
CA LYS A 11 -7.79 -15.37 11.08
C LYS A 11 -7.42 -16.70 10.45
N LYS A 12 -8.25 -17.17 9.50
CA LYS A 12 -7.99 -18.42 8.79
C LYS A 12 -6.72 -18.38 7.96
N CYS A 13 -6.46 -17.26 7.28
CA CYS A 13 -5.19 -17.05 6.57
C CYS A 13 -3.99 -17.19 7.52
N LYS A 14 -4.04 -16.55 8.68
CA LYS A 14 -2.97 -16.62 9.70
C LYS A 14 -2.76 -18.04 10.21
N GLU A 15 -3.84 -18.79 10.51
CA GLU A 15 -3.78 -20.21 10.91
C GLU A 15 -3.13 -21.09 9.83
N MET A 16 -3.29 -20.75 8.56
CA MET A 16 -2.77 -21.47 7.40
C MET A 16 -1.39 -20.98 6.93
N GLY A 17 -0.80 -19.99 7.59
CA GLY A 17 0.46 -19.37 7.16
C GLY A 17 0.36 -18.54 5.88
N VAL A 18 -0.85 -18.10 5.51
CA VAL A 18 -1.10 -17.25 4.34
C VAL A 18 -1.04 -15.79 4.75
N LYS A 19 -0.25 -14.99 4.02
CA LYS A 19 -0.10 -13.56 4.27
C LYS A 19 -1.38 -12.78 3.95
N VAL A 20 -1.70 -11.84 4.82
CA VAL A 20 -2.84 -10.93 4.69
C VAL A 20 -2.34 -9.53 4.39
N SER A 21 -2.76 -8.97 3.26
CA SER A 21 -2.53 -7.56 2.91
C SER A 21 -3.83 -6.79 3.03
N HIS A 22 -3.81 -5.63 3.68
CA HIS A 22 -4.98 -4.79 3.87
C HIS A 22 -4.78 -3.39 3.28
N ASP A 23 -5.62 -3.04 2.30
CA ASP A 23 -5.77 -1.68 1.78
C ASP A 23 -6.67 -0.88 2.74
N ALA A 24 -6.07 -0.04 3.55
CA ALA A 24 -6.76 0.69 4.61
C ALA A 24 -7.07 2.14 4.17
N GLY A 25 -8.02 2.26 3.24
CA GLY A 25 -8.47 3.56 2.71
C GLY A 25 -9.58 4.23 3.52
N GLY A 26 -10.33 3.49 4.36
CA GLY A 26 -11.44 4.02 5.13
C GLY A 26 -11.49 3.52 6.57
N ALA A 27 -11.62 4.45 7.52
CA ALA A 27 -11.75 4.12 8.95
C ALA A 27 -13.23 3.86 9.30
N TYR A 28 -13.54 2.60 9.60
CA TYR A 28 -14.87 2.15 10.01
C TYR A 28 -14.84 1.71 11.49
N PRO A 29 -15.95 1.84 12.23
CA PRO A 29 -16.04 1.31 13.58
C PRO A 29 -15.71 -0.19 13.63
N GLY A 30 -14.80 -0.57 14.52
CA GLY A 30 -14.39 -1.96 14.70
C GLY A 30 -13.25 -2.42 13.79
N ILE A 31 -12.73 -1.58 12.86
CA ILE A 31 -11.65 -1.95 11.95
C ILE A 31 -10.37 -2.38 12.70
N GLU A 32 -10.17 -1.86 13.91
CA GLU A 32 -9.07 -2.22 14.80
C GLU A 32 -9.02 -3.72 15.14
N LYS A 33 -10.15 -4.42 15.04
CA LYS A 33 -10.24 -5.87 15.28
C LYS A 33 -9.64 -6.71 14.14
N LEU A 34 -9.53 -6.13 12.94
CA LEU A 34 -8.91 -6.79 11.79
C LEU A 34 -7.37 -6.68 11.83
N MET A 35 -6.86 -5.53 12.30
CA MET A 35 -5.44 -5.18 12.21
C MET A 35 -4.46 -6.24 12.78
N PRO A 36 -4.73 -6.94 13.89
CA PRO A 36 -3.82 -7.96 14.44
C PRO A 36 -3.59 -9.18 13.52
N TYR A 37 -4.38 -9.31 12.46
CA TYR A 37 -4.27 -10.41 11.49
C TYR A 37 -3.64 -9.97 10.15
N VAL A 38 -3.24 -8.69 10.05
CA VAL A 38 -2.68 -8.11 8.82
C VAL A 38 -1.16 -8.18 8.86
N ASP A 39 -0.55 -8.73 7.80
CA ASP A 39 0.91 -8.78 7.64
C ASP A 39 1.42 -7.54 6.89
N TYR A 40 0.74 -7.12 5.82
CA TYR A 40 1.07 -5.93 5.03
C TYR A 40 -0.04 -4.89 5.19
N LEU A 41 0.21 -3.90 6.04
CA LEU A 41 -0.75 -2.82 6.29
C LEU A 41 -0.43 -1.64 5.37
N ILE A 42 -1.35 -1.34 4.45
CA ILE A 42 -1.17 -0.28 3.45
C ILE A 42 -2.25 0.80 3.66
N PRO A 43 -2.07 1.70 4.66
CA PRO A 43 -3.03 2.75 4.95
C PRO A 43 -2.82 3.98 4.07
N SER A 44 -3.92 4.71 3.81
CA SER A 44 -3.82 6.11 3.43
C SER A 44 -3.40 6.97 4.63
N GLU A 45 -2.77 8.13 4.38
CA GLU A 45 -2.42 9.10 5.43
C GLU A 45 -3.65 9.49 6.25
N GLU A 46 -4.79 9.76 5.59
CA GLU A 46 -6.04 10.11 6.27
C GLU A 46 -6.53 9.00 7.22
N PHE A 47 -6.50 7.75 6.76
CA PHE A 47 -6.84 6.60 7.59
C PHE A 47 -5.91 6.50 8.80
N ALA A 48 -4.61 6.57 8.56
CA ALA A 48 -3.60 6.40 9.61
C ALA A 48 -3.71 7.47 10.70
N LEU A 49 -3.81 8.74 10.31
CA LEU A 49 -4.00 9.85 11.26
C LEU A 49 -5.30 9.71 12.06
N LYS A 50 -6.40 9.35 11.40
CA LYS A 50 -7.72 9.20 12.03
C LYS A 50 -7.75 8.06 13.05
N VAL A 51 -7.18 6.91 12.72
CA VAL A 51 -7.21 5.72 13.60
C VAL A 51 -6.25 5.85 14.78
N THR A 52 -5.11 6.50 14.58
CA THR A 52 -4.07 6.62 15.62
C THR A 52 -4.18 7.89 16.46
N GLY A 53 -4.91 8.91 16.00
CA GLY A 53 -4.93 10.24 16.59
C GLY A 53 -3.56 10.93 16.56
N ALA A 54 -2.65 10.49 15.67
CA ALA A 54 -1.32 11.06 15.53
C ALA A 54 -1.37 12.44 14.85
N ALA A 55 -0.35 13.28 15.11
CA ALA A 55 -0.24 14.60 14.50
C ALA A 55 0.47 14.55 13.14
N THR A 56 1.32 13.55 12.90
CA THR A 56 2.09 13.39 11.66
C THR A 56 1.96 11.97 11.09
N ALA A 57 2.27 11.83 9.79
CA ALA A 57 2.24 10.55 9.10
C ALA A 57 3.29 9.58 9.68
N GLU A 58 4.46 10.09 10.06
CA GLU A 58 5.54 9.32 10.66
C GLU A 58 5.10 8.74 12.01
N GLU A 59 4.51 9.58 12.88
CA GLU A 59 3.97 9.16 14.17
C GLU A 59 2.83 8.15 13.98
N ALA A 60 1.96 8.35 12.98
CA ALA A 60 0.87 7.44 12.67
C ALA A 60 1.38 6.07 12.20
N ALA A 61 2.37 6.05 11.29
CA ALA A 61 2.98 4.81 10.82
C ALA A 61 3.63 4.04 11.98
N GLN A 62 4.37 4.73 12.86
CA GLN A 62 5.00 4.12 14.03
C GLN A 62 3.96 3.54 15.01
N LYS A 63 2.90 4.31 15.34
CA LYS A 63 1.82 3.82 16.20
C LYS A 63 1.11 2.58 15.64
N LEU A 64 0.86 2.54 14.33
CA LEU A 64 0.26 1.36 13.68
C LEU A 64 1.18 0.15 13.77
N TYR A 65 2.47 0.33 13.52
CA TYR A 65 3.47 -0.72 13.58
C TYR A 65 3.63 -1.28 14.99
N ASP A 66 3.75 -0.41 16.00
CA ASP A 66 3.96 -0.79 17.40
C ASP A 66 2.70 -1.41 18.04
N THR A 67 1.50 -1.02 17.57
CA THR A 67 0.25 -1.51 18.14
C THR A 67 -0.17 -2.85 17.58
N TYR A 68 -0.02 -3.06 16.26
CA TYR A 68 -0.58 -4.22 15.57
C TYR A 68 0.48 -5.21 15.09
N HIS A 69 1.76 -4.84 15.13
CA HIS A 69 2.92 -5.67 14.77
C HIS A 69 2.82 -6.32 13.37
N PRO A 70 2.42 -5.58 12.32
CA PRO A 70 2.50 -6.09 10.97
C PRO A 70 3.97 -6.29 10.57
N GLU A 71 4.24 -7.06 9.50
CA GLU A 71 5.60 -7.15 8.94
C GLU A 71 6.07 -5.81 8.38
N LEU A 72 5.11 -5.03 7.84
CA LEU A 72 5.38 -3.69 7.32
C LEU A 72 4.12 -2.81 7.34
N VAL A 73 4.37 -1.50 7.38
CA VAL A 73 3.38 -0.45 7.10
C VAL A 73 3.85 0.33 5.88
N VAL A 74 2.99 0.45 4.85
CA VAL A 74 3.23 1.30 3.67
C VAL A 74 2.18 2.39 3.66
N LEU A 75 2.47 3.51 4.30
CA LEU A 75 1.56 4.65 4.36
C LEU A 75 1.63 5.44 3.06
N THR A 76 0.49 5.60 2.39
CA THR A 76 0.41 6.29 1.09
C THR A 76 -0.02 7.74 1.26
N GLN A 77 0.69 8.67 0.54
CA GLN A 77 0.44 10.12 0.57
C GLN A 77 0.18 10.69 -0.84
N GLY A 78 -0.35 9.87 -1.73
CA GLY A 78 -0.67 10.25 -3.11
C GLY A 78 0.55 10.76 -3.87
N VAL A 79 0.47 11.96 -4.43
CA VAL A 79 1.54 12.56 -5.25
C VAL A 79 2.86 12.80 -4.48
N LYS A 80 2.82 12.79 -3.16
CA LYS A 80 4.03 12.94 -2.32
C LYS A 80 4.82 11.63 -2.20
N GLY A 81 4.27 10.50 -2.62
CA GLY A 81 4.82 9.18 -2.35
C GLY A 81 4.25 8.60 -1.06
N GLY A 82 5.10 8.31 -0.09
CA GLY A 82 4.66 7.80 1.19
C GLY A 82 5.80 7.37 2.11
N LEU A 83 5.44 6.61 3.13
CA LEU A 83 6.35 6.09 4.14
C LEU A 83 6.31 4.56 4.15
N LEU A 84 7.47 3.95 4.23
CA LEU A 84 7.64 2.52 4.44
C LEU A 84 8.29 2.30 5.81
N LEU A 85 7.67 1.51 6.65
CA LEU A 85 8.17 1.09 7.95
C LEU A 85 8.20 -0.44 8.02
N ASP A 86 9.36 -1.00 8.27
CA ASP A 86 9.61 -2.43 8.46
C ASP A 86 10.78 -2.62 9.45
N GLU A 87 11.37 -3.81 9.52
CA GLU A 87 12.52 -4.11 10.40
C GLU A 87 13.74 -3.22 10.17
N LYS A 88 13.85 -2.58 8.99
CA LYS A 88 14.94 -1.63 8.66
C LYS A 88 14.66 -0.21 9.13
N GLY A 89 13.50 0.03 9.73
CA GLY A 89 13.06 1.34 10.20
C GLY A 89 12.22 2.12 9.19
N LEU A 90 11.85 3.33 9.60
CA LEU A 90 11.02 4.25 8.83
C LEU A 90 11.82 4.96 7.75
N ARG A 91 11.29 4.98 6.52
CA ARG A 91 11.87 5.70 5.40
C ARG A 91 10.81 6.15 4.39
N ALA A 92 11.08 7.24 3.69
CA ALA A 92 10.20 7.72 2.64
C ALA A 92 10.44 7.00 1.31
N TYR A 93 9.39 6.84 0.51
CA TYR A 93 9.47 6.47 -0.90
C TYR A 93 8.77 7.54 -1.76
N SER A 94 9.23 7.69 -3.00
CA SER A 94 8.73 8.71 -3.92
C SER A 94 7.63 8.16 -4.82
N SER A 95 6.70 9.05 -5.22
CA SER A 95 5.81 8.83 -6.36
C SER A 95 6.46 9.36 -7.65
N TYR A 96 5.82 9.05 -8.79
CA TYR A 96 6.25 9.56 -10.09
C TYR A 96 5.26 10.62 -10.59
N ARG A 97 5.78 11.80 -10.98
CA ARG A 97 4.96 12.86 -11.57
C ARG A 97 4.57 12.48 -13.00
N VAL A 98 3.28 12.58 -13.28
CA VAL A 98 2.68 12.31 -14.59
C VAL A 98 1.57 13.31 -14.86
N GLU A 99 1.17 13.45 -16.14
CA GLU A 99 -0.06 14.16 -16.51
C GLU A 99 -1.26 13.29 -16.14
N VAL A 100 -2.02 13.73 -15.14
CA VAL A 100 -3.16 12.98 -14.60
C VAL A 100 -4.39 13.20 -15.46
N LYS A 101 -4.95 12.08 -15.98
CA LYS A 101 -6.25 12.06 -16.68
C LYS A 101 -7.37 11.55 -15.77
N ASP A 102 -7.07 10.57 -14.92
CA ASP A 102 -8.04 9.98 -14.01
C ASP A 102 -7.33 9.33 -12.82
N SER A 103 -7.60 9.80 -11.62
CA SER A 103 -7.00 9.27 -10.38
C SER A 103 -7.83 8.15 -9.72
N ASN A 104 -9.01 7.82 -10.25
CA ASN A 104 -9.86 6.78 -9.67
C ASN A 104 -9.18 5.40 -9.74
N GLY A 105 -9.12 4.70 -8.60
CA GLY A 105 -8.47 3.39 -8.49
C GLY A 105 -6.93 3.40 -8.47
N CYS A 106 -6.29 4.58 -8.30
CA CYS A 106 -4.83 4.64 -8.19
C CYS A 106 -4.32 3.98 -6.89
N GLY A 107 -5.06 4.12 -5.78
CA GLY A 107 -4.77 3.43 -4.52
C GLY A 107 -4.87 1.91 -4.67
N ASP A 108 -6.00 1.43 -5.23
CA ASP A 108 -6.20 0.00 -5.51
C ASP A 108 -5.10 -0.57 -6.40
N THR A 109 -4.68 0.20 -7.43
CA THR A 109 -3.59 -0.19 -8.33
C THR A 109 -2.26 -0.26 -7.59
N PHE A 110 -1.96 0.72 -6.73
CA PHE A 110 -0.75 0.70 -5.90
C PHE A 110 -0.73 -0.54 -5.00
N HIS A 111 -1.82 -0.80 -4.26
CA HIS A 111 -1.91 -1.95 -3.37
C HIS A 111 -1.75 -3.27 -4.13
N GLY A 112 -2.50 -3.48 -5.20
CA GLY A 112 -2.41 -4.69 -6.02
C GLY A 112 -1.01 -4.90 -6.61
N ALA A 113 -0.37 -3.83 -7.11
CA ALA A 113 0.98 -3.87 -7.65
C ALA A 113 2.04 -4.14 -6.56
N PHE A 114 1.88 -3.58 -5.35
CA PHE A 114 2.76 -3.87 -4.22
C PHE A 114 2.73 -5.36 -3.87
N VAL A 115 1.54 -5.93 -3.70
CA VAL A 115 1.38 -7.36 -3.42
C VAL A 115 1.96 -8.22 -4.54
N ALA A 116 1.71 -7.87 -5.81
CA ALA A 116 2.28 -8.58 -6.96
C ALA A 116 3.82 -8.53 -6.96
N ALA A 117 4.41 -7.40 -6.62
CA ALA A 117 5.86 -7.24 -6.48
C ALA A 117 6.42 -8.13 -5.36
N LYS A 118 5.74 -8.21 -4.22
CA LYS A 118 6.12 -9.10 -3.10
C LYS A 118 6.07 -10.58 -3.51
N ILE A 119 5.03 -11.00 -4.24
CA ILE A 119 4.92 -12.37 -4.78
C ILE A 119 6.06 -12.69 -5.76
N LYS A 120 6.53 -11.70 -6.50
CA LYS A 120 7.69 -11.81 -7.41
C LYS A 120 9.05 -11.79 -6.69
N GLY A 121 9.06 -11.67 -5.37
CA GLY A 121 10.27 -11.67 -4.55
C GLY A 121 11.01 -10.34 -4.46
N LEU A 122 10.40 -9.22 -4.87
CA LEU A 122 11.02 -7.90 -4.69
C LEU A 122 11.10 -7.56 -3.18
N ASN A 123 12.19 -6.89 -2.80
CA ASN A 123 12.30 -6.30 -1.47
C ASN A 123 11.26 -5.17 -1.27
N ASN A 124 11.07 -4.69 -0.04
CA ASN A 124 10.03 -3.73 0.28
C ASN A 124 10.21 -2.38 -0.44
N ASP A 125 11.44 -1.91 -0.57
CA ASP A 125 11.75 -0.64 -1.25
C ASP A 125 11.44 -0.73 -2.75
N ASP A 126 11.83 -1.81 -3.41
CA ASP A 126 11.56 -2.03 -4.84
C ASP A 126 10.08 -2.32 -5.09
N ALA A 127 9.38 -2.97 -4.14
CA ALA A 127 7.93 -3.14 -4.21
C ALA A 127 7.20 -1.78 -4.15
N CYS A 128 7.64 -0.83 -3.31
CA CYS A 128 7.10 0.53 -3.29
C CYS A 128 7.36 1.27 -4.61
N LYS A 129 8.58 1.17 -5.18
CA LYS A 129 8.90 1.77 -6.48
C LYS A 129 8.01 1.21 -7.59
N TYR A 130 7.88 -0.12 -7.65
CA TYR A 130 7.05 -0.81 -8.63
C TYR A 130 5.57 -0.40 -8.51
N ALA A 131 5.02 -0.39 -7.30
CA ALA A 131 3.66 0.02 -7.03
C ALA A 131 3.40 1.49 -7.39
N SER A 132 4.36 2.38 -7.07
CA SER A 132 4.28 3.80 -7.46
C SER A 132 4.29 3.98 -8.98
N ALA A 133 5.08 3.20 -9.72
CA ALA A 133 5.09 3.22 -11.18
C ALA A 133 3.74 2.76 -11.76
N ALA A 134 3.20 1.66 -11.28
CA ALA A 134 1.90 1.14 -11.70
C ALA A 134 0.77 2.16 -11.46
N ALA A 135 0.74 2.78 -10.28
CA ALA A 135 -0.23 3.81 -9.92
C ALA A 135 -0.07 5.07 -10.80
N ALA A 136 1.17 5.50 -11.07
CA ALA A 136 1.44 6.64 -11.94
C ALA A 136 0.97 6.38 -13.38
N ILE A 137 1.28 5.23 -13.96
CA ILE A 137 0.81 4.85 -15.31
C ILE A 137 -0.73 4.83 -15.35
N LYS A 138 -1.37 4.24 -14.34
CA LYS A 138 -2.84 4.23 -14.22
C LYS A 138 -3.41 5.64 -14.25
N CYS A 139 -2.81 6.60 -13.55
CA CYS A 139 -3.27 7.99 -13.53
C CYS A 139 -3.27 8.66 -14.91
N THR A 140 -2.45 8.21 -15.85
CA THR A 140 -2.42 8.75 -17.23
C THR A 140 -3.54 8.23 -18.15
N ARG A 141 -4.37 7.30 -17.66
CA ARG A 141 -5.38 6.58 -18.45
C ARG A 141 -6.76 6.71 -17.81
N LEU A 142 -7.81 6.74 -18.63
CA LEU A 142 -9.19 6.75 -18.15
C LEU A 142 -9.62 5.35 -17.66
N GLY A 143 -10.41 5.33 -16.60
CA GLY A 143 -11.03 4.13 -16.04
C GLY A 143 -10.13 3.36 -15.08
N ALA A 144 -10.65 3.01 -13.91
CA ALA A 144 -9.91 2.34 -12.85
C ALA A 144 -9.31 1.00 -13.30
N ARG A 145 -10.10 0.14 -13.97
CA ARG A 145 -9.66 -1.19 -14.44
C ARG A 145 -8.86 -1.14 -15.74
N TYR A 146 -9.35 -0.36 -16.71
CA TYR A 146 -8.74 -0.31 -18.05
C TYR A 146 -7.43 0.48 -18.05
N GLY A 147 -7.22 1.36 -17.06
CA GLY A 147 -5.99 2.14 -16.92
C GLY A 147 -4.81 1.39 -16.32
N MET A 148 -5.01 0.19 -15.75
CA MET A 148 -3.93 -0.56 -15.09
C MET A 148 -2.81 -0.93 -16.06
N ALA A 149 -1.56 -0.81 -15.57
CA ALA A 149 -0.37 -1.21 -16.30
C ALA A 149 -0.08 -2.71 -16.13
N ASN A 150 0.53 -3.32 -17.13
CA ASN A 150 1.12 -4.64 -17.01
C ASN A 150 2.58 -4.57 -16.52
N ASP A 151 3.21 -5.71 -16.24
CA ASP A 151 4.57 -5.79 -15.71
C ASP A 151 5.61 -5.15 -16.64
N ALA A 152 5.51 -5.40 -17.95
CA ALA A 152 6.45 -4.85 -18.92
C ALA A 152 6.38 -3.32 -18.98
N GLU A 153 5.18 -2.75 -18.93
CA GLU A 153 4.96 -1.30 -18.90
C GLU A 153 5.54 -0.69 -17.62
N CYS A 154 5.36 -1.33 -16.46
CA CYS A 154 5.92 -0.85 -15.19
C CYS A 154 7.45 -0.84 -15.23
N ARG A 155 8.07 -1.90 -15.73
CA ARG A 155 9.55 -2.00 -15.85
C ARG A 155 10.12 -0.99 -16.84
N ALA A 156 9.49 -0.82 -17.99
CA ALA A 156 9.89 0.17 -18.98
C ALA A 156 9.78 1.60 -18.41
N PHE A 157 8.67 1.91 -17.74
CA PHE A 157 8.45 3.20 -17.08
C PHE A 157 9.54 3.51 -16.04
N LEU A 158 9.94 2.52 -15.24
CA LEU A 158 10.99 2.65 -14.24
C LEU A 158 12.36 2.84 -14.89
N GLN A 159 12.67 2.07 -15.93
CA GLN A 159 13.93 2.16 -16.67
C GLN A 159 14.13 3.54 -17.31
N GLU A 160 13.08 4.08 -17.97
CA GLU A 160 13.09 5.43 -18.55
C GLU A 160 13.39 6.54 -17.53
N ARG A 161 13.15 6.28 -16.24
CA ARG A 161 13.35 7.22 -15.13
C ARG A 161 14.59 6.92 -14.28
N GLY A 162 15.43 6.01 -14.75
CA GLY A 162 16.66 5.63 -14.04
C GLY A 162 16.41 4.91 -12.69
N ALA A 163 15.22 4.34 -12.52
CA ALA A 163 14.80 3.65 -11.31
C ALA A 163 14.67 2.14 -11.56
N ALA A 164 15.74 1.49 -12.02
CA ALA A 164 15.75 0.05 -12.22
C ALA A 164 15.43 -0.73 -10.94
N LEU A 165 14.76 -1.89 -11.09
CA LEU A 165 14.44 -2.84 -10.02
C LEU A 165 15.52 -3.93 -9.95
#